data_806063c05e80c7dd184946ce461e64cd
#
_entry.id   806063c05e80c7dd184946ce461e64cd
#
_cell.length_a   1.000
_cell.length_b   1.000
_cell.length_c   1.000
_cell.angle_alpha   90.00
_cell.angle_beta   90.00
_cell.angle_gamma   90.00
#
_symmetry.space_group_name_H-M   'P 1'
#
loop_
_entity.id
_entity.type
_entity.pdbx_description
1 polymer ?
#
loop_
_entity_poly.entity_id
_entity_poly.type
_entity_poly.pdbx_seq_one_letter_code
_entity_poly.pdbx_strand_id
1 'polypeptide(L)'
;MNAITSDENGKATIDYDKCVSCGMCLVNCPFGAISDKSQIYQVIKAIQSGEKVYAAVAPAFVGQFGPKVTPEKLRAAMKELGFADVLEVAIGADLCAKQEAEDFLKEVPEELPFMATSCCPAWSVMAKKLFPEYANCVSMALTPMTLTARLIKNHTPDAKVVFIGPCAAKKLEAMRRTVRSEVDFVLTFEEMSGIFAA
;
A
#
# COMPACT_ATOMS: atom_id res chain seq x y z
N MET A 1 -3.61 -7.33 18.58
CA MET A 1 -4.21 -6.00 18.85
C MET A 1 -5.56 -6.05 19.55
N ASN A 2 -6.33 -7.14 19.43
CA ASN A 2 -7.69 -7.27 20.02
C ASN A 2 -8.59 -6.05 19.73
N ALA A 3 -8.55 -5.59 18.47
CA ALA A 3 -9.25 -4.39 18.03
C ALA A 3 -10.71 -4.66 17.63
N ILE A 4 -11.12 -5.92 17.53
CA ILE A 4 -12.51 -6.31 17.23
C ILE A 4 -13.11 -6.96 18.46
N THR A 5 -14.26 -6.46 18.86
CA THR A 5 -15.06 -6.95 19.99
C THR A 5 -16.54 -7.00 19.59
N SER A 6 -17.36 -7.68 20.37
CA SER A 6 -18.81 -7.59 20.22
C SER A 6 -19.37 -6.45 21.08
N ASP A 7 -20.32 -5.70 20.53
CA ASP A 7 -21.10 -4.74 21.30
C ASP A 7 -22.20 -5.43 22.15
N GLU A 8 -22.99 -4.65 22.87
CA GLU A 8 -24.08 -5.14 23.74
C GLU A 8 -25.17 -5.91 22.96
N ASN A 9 -25.25 -5.71 21.66
CA ASN A 9 -26.21 -6.39 20.77
C ASN A 9 -25.57 -7.56 20.01
N GLY A 10 -24.35 -7.95 20.36
CA GLY A 10 -23.61 -9.03 19.69
C GLY A 10 -23.05 -8.66 18.30
N LYS A 11 -23.05 -7.38 17.90
CA LYS A 11 -22.48 -6.93 16.63
C LYS A 11 -21.00 -6.66 16.77
N ALA A 12 -20.25 -6.97 15.72
CA ALA A 12 -18.81 -6.67 15.67
C ALA A 12 -18.56 -5.15 15.66
N THR A 13 -17.71 -4.70 16.58
CA THR A 13 -17.27 -3.31 16.68
C THR A 13 -15.76 -3.24 16.59
N ILE A 14 -15.25 -2.27 15.83
CA ILE A 14 -13.81 -2.05 15.64
C ILE A 14 -13.38 -0.87 16.52
N ASP A 15 -12.48 -1.15 17.45
CA ASP A 15 -11.75 -0.14 18.20
C ASP A 15 -10.63 0.44 17.33
N TYR A 16 -10.86 1.62 16.78
CA TYR A 16 -9.91 2.27 15.87
C TYR A 16 -8.63 2.75 16.57
N ASP A 17 -8.66 2.92 17.88
CA ASP A 17 -7.45 3.26 18.64
C ASP A 17 -6.50 2.06 18.74
N LYS A 18 -7.03 0.85 18.71
CA LYS A 18 -6.25 -0.39 18.66
C LYS A 18 -5.99 -0.89 17.26
N CYS A 19 -6.86 -0.55 16.30
CA CYS A 19 -6.74 -1.03 14.93
C CYS A 19 -5.47 -0.48 14.26
N VAL A 20 -4.76 -1.35 13.55
CA VAL A 20 -3.57 -1.02 12.76
C VAL A 20 -3.80 -1.19 11.26
N SER A 21 -5.07 -1.40 10.86
CA SER A 21 -5.49 -1.57 9.46
C SER A 21 -4.77 -2.72 8.71
N CYS A 22 -4.35 -3.77 9.41
CA CYS A 22 -3.62 -4.88 8.81
C CYS A 22 -4.46 -5.77 7.87
N GLY A 23 -5.79 -5.65 7.88
CA GLY A 23 -6.68 -6.45 7.05
C GLY A 23 -6.92 -7.89 7.53
N MET A 24 -6.33 -8.32 8.65
CA MET A 24 -6.47 -9.70 9.14
C MET A 24 -7.93 -10.09 9.45
N CYS A 25 -8.75 -9.12 9.82
CA CYS A 25 -10.18 -9.35 10.02
C CYS A 25 -10.94 -9.67 8.72
N LEU A 26 -10.52 -9.06 7.60
CA LEU A 26 -11.04 -9.38 6.26
C LEU A 26 -10.72 -10.82 5.88
N VAL A 27 -9.43 -11.18 5.98
CA VAL A 27 -8.90 -12.47 5.53
C VAL A 27 -9.45 -13.62 6.36
N ASN A 28 -9.64 -13.42 7.68
CA ASN A 28 -10.07 -14.47 8.59
C ASN A 28 -11.59 -14.53 8.82
N CYS A 29 -12.39 -13.65 8.20
CA CYS A 29 -13.84 -13.70 8.35
C CYS A 29 -14.44 -14.76 7.42
N PRO A 30 -14.91 -15.93 7.93
CA PRO A 30 -15.44 -16.98 7.07
C PRO A 30 -16.78 -16.62 6.41
N PHE A 31 -17.40 -15.54 6.88
CA PHE A 31 -18.72 -15.09 6.40
C PHE A 31 -18.63 -13.90 5.44
N GLY A 32 -17.42 -13.37 5.15
CA GLY A 32 -17.26 -12.16 4.35
C GLY A 32 -17.96 -10.92 4.93
N ALA A 33 -18.19 -10.91 6.26
CA ALA A 33 -18.96 -9.86 6.93
C ALA A 33 -18.16 -8.54 7.11
N ILE A 34 -16.88 -8.56 6.84
CA ILE A 34 -15.99 -7.40 6.92
C ILE A 34 -15.42 -7.17 5.53
N SER A 35 -15.59 -5.98 5.02
CA SER A 35 -15.00 -5.53 3.75
C SER A 35 -14.23 -4.23 3.96
N ASP A 36 -13.25 -3.98 3.12
CA ASP A 36 -12.63 -2.66 3.05
C ASP A 36 -13.39 -1.75 2.06
N LYS A 37 -13.01 -0.49 2.03
CA LYS A 37 -13.59 0.47 1.09
C LYS A 37 -12.88 0.33 -0.26
N SER A 38 -13.56 -0.31 -1.23
CA SER A 38 -13.05 -0.42 -2.60
C SER A 38 -12.96 0.93 -3.30
N GLN A 39 -11.92 1.07 -4.13
CA GLN A 39 -11.71 2.25 -4.99
C GLN A 39 -11.80 1.91 -6.49
N ILE A 40 -12.32 0.73 -6.85
CA ILE A 40 -12.48 0.29 -8.25
C ILE A 40 -13.25 1.32 -9.06
N TYR A 41 -14.40 1.78 -8.54
CA TYR A 41 -15.26 2.76 -9.25
C TYR A 41 -14.51 4.05 -9.56
N GLN A 42 -13.77 4.59 -8.60
CA GLN A 42 -13.01 5.83 -8.76
C GLN A 42 -11.90 5.69 -9.82
N VAL A 43 -11.21 4.54 -9.85
CA VAL A 43 -10.17 4.25 -10.85
C VAL A 43 -10.78 4.15 -12.24
N ILE A 44 -11.86 3.37 -12.41
CA ILE A 44 -12.56 3.26 -13.70
C ILE A 44 -13.05 4.64 -14.16
N LYS A 45 -13.62 5.43 -13.26
CA LYS A 45 -14.10 6.76 -13.57
C LYS A 45 -12.98 7.71 -14.03
N ALA A 46 -11.81 7.67 -13.36
CA ALA A 46 -10.65 8.47 -13.76
C ALA A 46 -10.16 8.08 -15.17
N ILE A 47 -10.07 6.79 -15.47
CA ILE A 47 -9.70 6.31 -16.80
C ILE A 47 -10.72 6.77 -17.87
N GLN A 48 -12.02 6.60 -17.60
CA GLN A 48 -13.08 6.98 -18.53
C GLN A 48 -13.17 8.51 -18.77
N SER A 49 -12.76 9.31 -17.78
CA SER A 49 -12.73 10.78 -17.92
C SER A 49 -11.52 11.29 -18.71
N GLY A 50 -10.63 10.40 -19.16
CA GLY A 50 -9.43 10.73 -19.92
C GLY A 50 -8.26 11.25 -19.07
N GLU A 51 -8.30 11.05 -17.75
CA GLU A 51 -7.16 11.36 -16.90
C GLU A 51 -5.96 10.41 -17.19
N LYS A 52 -4.75 10.91 -17.03
CA LYS A 52 -3.53 10.09 -17.16
C LYS A 52 -3.36 9.23 -15.92
N VAL A 53 -3.90 8.03 -15.93
CA VAL A 53 -3.85 7.10 -14.79
C VAL A 53 -2.65 6.17 -14.91
N TYR A 54 -1.74 6.21 -13.94
CA TYR A 54 -0.55 5.35 -13.87
C TYR A 54 -0.74 4.28 -12.81
N ALA A 55 -0.38 3.05 -13.13
CA ALA A 55 -0.33 1.95 -12.17
C ALA A 55 1.06 1.85 -11.53
N ALA A 56 1.12 1.85 -10.20
CA ALA A 56 2.32 1.53 -9.42
C ALA A 56 2.10 0.14 -8.79
N VAL A 57 2.75 -0.89 -9.34
CA VAL A 57 2.48 -2.30 -8.99
C VAL A 57 3.50 -2.81 -8.00
N ALA A 58 3.01 -3.36 -6.87
CA ALA A 58 3.87 -3.94 -5.84
C ALA A 58 4.58 -5.20 -6.35
N PRO A 59 5.86 -5.46 -5.96
CA PRO A 59 6.64 -6.62 -6.44
C PRO A 59 5.98 -7.97 -6.16
N ALA A 60 5.10 -8.04 -5.15
CA ALA A 60 4.35 -9.24 -4.81
C ALA A 60 3.32 -9.68 -5.86
N PHE A 61 3.20 -8.98 -6.99
CA PHE A 61 2.29 -9.35 -8.08
C PHE A 61 2.66 -10.66 -8.78
N VAL A 62 3.91 -11.07 -8.68
CA VAL A 62 4.40 -12.31 -9.31
C VAL A 62 3.61 -13.52 -8.82
N GLY A 63 2.96 -14.22 -9.74
CA GLY A 63 2.12 -15.39 -9.44
C GLY A 63 0.69 -15.07 -8.98
N GLN A 64 0.33 -13.80 -8.70
CA GLN A 64 -1.01 -13.44 -8.22
C GLN A 64 -2.09 -13.55 -9.29
N PHE A 65 -1.76 -13.29 -10.54
CA PHE A 65 -2.69 -13.32 -11.68
C PHE A 65 -2.58 -14.61 -12.49
N GLY A 66 -1.94 -15.64 -11.93
CA GLY A 66 -1.76 -16.96 -12.55
C GLY A 66 -0.35 -17.20 -13.07
N PRO A 67 0.03 -18.50 -13.23
CA PRO A 67 1.42 -18.90 -13.48
C PRO A 67 1.95 -18.51 -14.87
N LYS A 68 1.07 -18.12 -15.80
CA LYS A 68 1.43 -17.72 -17.17
C LYS A 68 1.47 -16.21 -17.37
N VAL A 69 1.21 -15.42 -16.33
CA VAL A 69 1.22 -13.96 -16.39
C VAL A 69 2.61 -13.45 -16.06
N THR A 70 3.29 -12.95 -17.09
CA THR A 70 4.59 -12.30 -16.97
C THR A 70 4.39 -10.79 -16.65
N PRO A 71 5.43 -10.08 -16.18
CA PRO A 71 5.37 -8.62 -15.99
C PRO A 71 4.91 -7.87 -17.25
N GLU A 72 5.41 -8.29 -18.44
CA GLU A 72 5.07 -7.67 -19.72
C GLU A 72 3.59 -7.89 -20.08
N LYS A 73 3.06 -9.09 -19.83
CA LYS A 73 1.63 -9.39 -20.05
C LYS A 73 0.74 -8.58 -19.13
N LEU A 74 1.13 -8.46 -17.85
CA LEU A 74 0.39 -7.65 -16.89
C LEU A 74 0.38 -6.18 -17.33
N ARG A 75 1.54 -5.66 -17.73
CA ARG A 75 1.67 -4.28 -18.23
C ARG A 75 0.81 -4.06 -19.47
N ALA A 76 0.81 -5.00 -20.44
CA ALA A 76 -0.02 -4.91 -21.63
C ALA A 76 -1.51 -4.89 -21.28
N ALA A 77 -1.96 -5.83 -20.44
CA ALA A 77 -3.36 -5.89 -20.01
C ALA A 77 -3.82 -4.61 -19.29
N MET A 78 -2.98 -4.04 -18.42
CA MET A 78 -3.31 -2.77 -17.77
C MET A 78 -3.42 -1.62 -18.77
N LYS A 79 -2.55 -1.57 -19.79
CA LYS A 79 -2.66 -0.57 -20.86
C LYS A 79 -3.93 -0.74 -21.70
N GLU A 80 -4.35 -1.95 -21.97
CA GLU A 80 -5.65 -2.23 -22.63
C GLU A 80 -6.84 -1.77 -21.80
N LEU A 81 -6.75 -1.83 -20.46
CA LEU A 81 -7.76 -1.28 -19.57
C LEU A 81 -7.79 0.27 -19.53
N GLY A 82 -6.77 0.93 -20.12
CA GLY A 82 -6.70 2.39 -20.22
C GLY A 82 -5.73 3.06 -19.24
N PHE A 83 -4.89 2.31 -18.52
CA PHE A 83 -3.78 2.91 -17.80
C PHE A 83 -2.76 3.51 -18.78
N ALA A 84 -2.30 4.72 -18.49
CA ALA A 84 -1.32 5.42 -19.30
C ALA A 84 0.03 4.70 -19.34
N ASP A 85 0.48 4.23 -18.19
CA ASP A 85 1.64 3.33 -18.05
C ASP A 85 1.63 2.59 -16.71
N VAL A 86 2.57 1.64 -16.57
CA VAL A 86 2.73 0.77 -15.40
C VAL A 86 4.18 0.83 -14.94
N LEU A 87 4.39 1.16 -13.66
CA LEU A 87 5.69 1.17 -13.01
C LEU A 87 5.73 0.11 -11.92
N GLU A 88 6.85 -0.60 -11.83
CA GLU A 88 7.10 -1.53 -10.74
C GLU A 88 7.60 -0.76 -9.51
N VAL A 89 6.94 -0.98 -8.37
CA VAL A 89 7.32 -0.37 -7.10
C VAL A 89 8.67 -0.89 -6.58
N ALA A 90 9.20 -1.95 -7.18
CA ALA A 90 10.57 -2.43 -6.95
C ALA A 90 11.62 -1.32 -7.15
N ILE A 91 11.43 -0.43 -8.14
CA ILE A 91 12.32 0.72 -8.38
C ILE A 91 12.34 1.65 -7.16
N GLY A 92 11.17 1.96 -6.61
CA GLY A 92 11.06 2.73 -5.37
C GLY A 92 11.63 1.98 -4.16
N ALA A 93 11.56 0.65 -4.15
CA ALA A 93 12.12 -0.18 -3.09
C ALA A 93 13.66 -0.14 -3.08
N ASP A 94 14.30 -0.18 -4.25
CA ASP A 94 15.77 -0.06 -4.36
C ASP A 94 16.25 1.29 -3.85
N LEU A 95 15.56 2.37 -4.20
CA LEU A 95 15.89 3.72 -3.72
C LEU A 95 15.65 3.86 -2.21
N CYS A 96 14.56 3.29 -1.70
CA CYS A 96 14.26 3.26 -0.27
C CYS A 96 15.34 2.48 0.50
N ALA A 97 15.72 1.30 0.01
CA ALA A 97 16.75 0.47 0.63
C ALA A 97 18.12 1.19 0.69
N LYS A 98 18.47 1.94 -0.36
CA LYS A 98 19.68 2.75 -0.37
C LYS A 98 19.64 3.82 0.71
N GLN A 99 18.56 4.56 0.82
CA GLN A 99 18.37 5.59 1.84
C GLN A 99 18.42 4.99 3.25
N GLU A 100 17.69 3.91 3.50
CA GLU A 100 17.69 3.24 4.81
C GLU A 100 19.07 2.68 5.17
N ALA A 101 19.86 2.20 4.20
CA ALA A 101 21.23 1.76 4.44
C ALA A 101 22.16 2.92 4.83
N GLU A 102 22.02 4.08 4.18
CA GLU A 102 22.77 5.29 4.51
C GLU A 102 22.42 5.78 5.93
N ASP A 103 21.12 5.81 6.27
CA ASP A 103 20.64 6.21 7.59
C ASP A 103 21.11 5.22 8.67
N PHE A 104 21.04 3.90 8.39
CA PHE A 104 21.54 2.87 9.31
C PHE A 104 23.02 3.04 9.63
N LEU A 105 23.86 3.23 8.62
CA LEU A 105 25.30 3.41 8.82
C LEU A 105 25.65 4.68 9.60
N LYS A 106 24.77 5.66 9.62
CA LYS A 106 24.95 6.96 10.26
C LYS A 106 24.48 6.96 11.71
N GLU A 107 23.40 6.23 12.00
CA GLU A 107 22.69 6.32 13.26
C GLU A 107 22.91 5.12 14.18
N VAL A 108 23.27 3.94 13.62
CA VAL A 108 23.43 2.70 14.39
C VAL A 108 24.91 2.32 14.49
N PRO A 109 25.45 2.02 15.69
CA PRO A 109 24.75 1.96 17.00
C PRO A 109 24.79 3.28 17.79
N GLU A 110 25.38 4.35 17.25
CA GLU A 110 25.77 5.55 18.01
C GLU A 110 24.55 6.33 18.55
N GLU A 111 23.53 6.50 17.73
CA GLU A 111 22.32 7.23 18.09
C GLU A 111 21.14 6.29 18.39
N LEU A 112 21.06 5.17 17.67
CA LEU A 112 19.99 4.19 17.82
C LEU A 112 20.57 2.80 18.09
N PRO A 113 19.95 2.00 18.99
CA PRO A 113 20.38 0.63 19.24
C PRO A 113 20.17 -0.32 18.06
N PHE A 114 19.21 0.00 17.20
CA PHE A 114 18.89 -0.70 15.96
C PHE A 114 17.98 0.18 15.09
N MET A 115 17.82 -0.16 13.82
CA MET A 115 16.84 0.44 12.92
C MET A 115 15.86 -0.61 12.42
N ALA A 116 14.56 -0.31 12.45
CA ALA A 116 13.49 -1.12 11.89
C ALA A 116 12.89 -0.44 10.67
N THR A 117 12.71 -1.17 9.57
CA THR A 117 12.13 -0.61 8.33
C THR A 117 10.65 -0.29 8.49
N SER A 118 10.14 0.67 7.73
CA SER A 118 8.77 1.19 7.85
C SER A 118 7.87 0.91 6.64
N CYS A 119 8.32 0.10 5.67
CA CYS A 119 7.60 -0.14 4.42
C CYS A 119 6.20 -0.76 4.59
N CYS A 120 5.93 -1.45 5.72
CA CYS A 120 4.60 -1.95 6.08
C CYS A 120 3.92 -1.00 7.06
N PRO A 121 2.84 -0.27 6.66
CA PRO A 121 2.17 0.70 7.53
C PRO A 121 1.50 0.05 8.75
N ALA A 122 0.98 -1.18 8.61
CA ALA A 122 0.39 -1.91 9.73
C ALA A 122 1.45 -2.29 10.77
N TRP A 123 2.61 -2.74 10.32
CA TRP A 123 3.77 -3.04 11.17
C TRP A 123 4.24 -1.79 11.91
N SER A 124 4.52 -0.70 11.21
CA SER A 124 5.06 0.51 11.83
C SER A 124 4.10 1.13 12.86
N VAL A 125 2.78 1.09 12.59
CA VAL A 125 1.78 1.54 13.57
C VAL A 125 1.71 0.61 14.77
N MET A 126 1.73 -0.71 14.54
CA MET A 126 1.73 -1.70 15.62
C MET A 126 2.96 -1.53 16.51
N ALA A 127 4.15 -1.43 15.92
CA ALA A 127 5.40 -1.27 16.64
C ALA A 127 5.36 -0.01 17.53
N LYS A 128 4.97 1.13 16.97
CA LYS A 128 4.87 2.39 17.72
C LYS A 128 3.79 2.37 18.82
N LYS A 129 2.74 1.57 18.67
CA LYS A 129 1.71 1.43 19.72
C LYS A 129 2.10 0.46 20.83
N LEU A 130 2.76 -0.64 20.50
CA LEU A 130 3.10 -1.68 21.48
C LEU A 130 4.46 -1.47 22.14
N PHE A 131 5.37 -0.79 21.46
CA PHE A 131 6.74 -0.55 21.88
C PHE A 131 7.09 0.94 21.68
N PRO A 132 6.40 1.86 22.40
CA PRO A 132 6.59 3.30 22.23
C PRO A 132 8.01 3.75 22.55
N GLU A 133 8.75 3.03 23.39
CA GLU A 133 10.14 3.26 23.74
C GLU A 133 11.10 3.10 22.53
N TYR A 134 10.70 2.32 21.53
CA TYR A 134 11.47 2.11 20.29
C TYR A 134 10.85 2.81 19.07
N ALA A 135 9.90 3.72 19.28
CA ALA A 135 9.21 4.39 18.19
C ALA A 135 10.16 5.20 17.28
N ASN A 136 11.26 5.72 17.83
CA ASN A 136 12.32 6.43 17.12
C ASN A 136 13.24 5.50 16.31
N CYS A 137 13.27 4.20 16.63
CA CYS A 137 14.03 3.22 15.87
C CYS A 137 13.34 2.80 14.56
N VAL A 138 12.08 3.20 14.35
CA VAL A 138 11.35 2.93 13.10
C VAL A 138 11.73 3.98 12.06
N SER A 139 12.35 3.53 10.97
CA SER A 139 12.81 4.37 9.86
C SER A 139 11.74 5.37 9.40
N MET A 140 12.16 6.60 9.15
CA MET A 140 11.34 7.67 8.60
C MET A 140 11.50 7.82 7.07
N ALA A 141 12.25 6.94 6.43
CA ALA A 141 12.39 6.91 4.98
C ALA A 141 11.01 6.77 4.32
N LEU A 142 10.87 7.34 3.13
CA LEU A 142 9.66 7.19 2.34
C LEU A 142 9.47 5.73 1.95
N THR A 143 8.24 5.22 2.09
CA THR A 143 7.96 3.86 1.65
C THR A 143 8.10 3.71 0.14
N PRO A 144 8.42 2.51 -0.36
CA PRO A 144 8.50 2.25 -1.81
C PRO A 144 7.28 2.74 -2.60
N MET A 145 6.07 2.55 -2.07
CA MET A 145 4.83 3.04 -2.67
C MET A 145 4.85 4.56 -2.84
N THR A 146 5.14 5.29 -1.77
CA THR A 146 5.16 6.75 -1.77
C THR A 146 6.25 7.28 -2.69
N LEU A 147 7.44 6.68 -2.65
CA LEU A 147 8.56 7.11 -3.47
C LEU A 147 8.26 6.92 -4.97
N THR A 148 7.71 5.74 -5.35
CA THR A 148 7.31 5.49 -6.74
C THR A 148 6.24 6.48 -7.21
N ALA A 149 5.24 6.77 -6.37
CA ALA A 149 4.20 7.74 -6.72
C ALA A 149 4.77 9.15 -6.95
N ARG A 150 5.71 9.60 -6.11
CA ARG A 150 6.41 10.88 -6.29
C ARG A 150 7.25 10.91 -7.56
N LEU A 151 7.93 9.81 -7.91
CA LEU A 151 8.66 9.70 -9.17
C LEU A 151 7.72 9.87 -10.37
N ILE A 152 6.56 9.23 -10.35
CA ILE A 152 5.56 9.37 -11.41
C ILE A 152 5.11 10.84 -11.52
N LYS A 153 4.72 11.47 -10.42
CA LYS A 153 4.22 12.85 -10.43
C LYS A 153 5.30 13.89 -10.72
N ASN A 154 6.54 13.61 -10.41
CA ASN A 154 7.66 14.47 -10.84
C ASN A 154 7.82 14.51 -12.38
N HIS A 155 7.57 13.38 -13.05
CA HIS A 155 7.60 13.31 -14.51
C HIS A 155 6.28 13.77 -15.15
N THR A 156 5.16 13.51 -14.49
CA THR A 156 3.81 13.83 -14.98
C THR A 156 2.99 14.39 -13.82
N PRO A 157 3.06 15.71 -13.56
CA PRO A 157 2.43 16.33 -12.39
C PRO A 157 0.93 16.09 -12.28
N ASP A 158 0.22 16.04 -13.40
CA ASP A 158 -1.24 15.84 -13.46
C ASP A 158 -1.64 14.36 -13.45
N ALA A 159 -0.69 13.44 -13.31
CA ALA A 159 -0.99 12.01 -13.28
C ALA A 159 -1.83 11.64 -12.06
N LYS A 160 -2.77 10.70 -12.25
CA LYS A 160 -3.38 9.93 -11.17
C LYS A 160 -2.58 8.66 -10.93
N VAL A 161 -2.18 8.43 -9.71
CA VAL A 161 -1.40 7.25 -9.33
C VAL A 161 -2.27 6.25 -8.60
N VAL A 162 -2.37 5.05 -9.15
CA VAL A 162 -3.06 3.90 -8.54
C VAL A 162 -1.99 2.92 -8.05
N PHE A 163 -1.87 2.76 -6.74
CA PHE A 163 -1.06 1.67 -6.21
C PHE A 163 -1.86 0.36 -6.24
N ILE A 164 -1.24 -0.70 -6.75
CA ILE A 164 -1.83 -2.04 -6.84
C ILE A 164 -0.95 -3.00 -6.05
N GLY A 165 -1.50 -3.58 -4.97
CA GLY A 165 -0.69 -4.36 -4.05
C GLY A 165 -1.45 -5.38 -3.21
N PRO A 166 -0.76 -6.09 -2.31
CA PRO A 166 -1.30 -7.27 -1.64
C PRO A 166 -2.21 -6.97 -0.44
N CYS A 167 -2.30 -5.72 0.04
CA CYS A 167 -2.99 -5.51 1.32
C CYS A 167 -3.71 -4.16 1.43
N ALA A 168 -4.81 -4.18 2.18
CA ALA A 168 -5.64 -3.02 2.48
C ALA A 168 -4.94 -1.94 3.34
N ALA A 169 -3.87 -2.28 4.07
CA ALA A 169 -3.13 -1.32 4.89
C ALA A 169 -2.56 -0.13 4.09
N LYS A 170 -2.27 -0.35 2.81
CA LYS A 170 -1.80 0.71 1.90
C LYS A 170 -2.87 1.77 1.61
N LYS A 171 -4.16 1.43 1.71
CA LYS A 171 -5.26 2.40 1.62
C LYS A 171 -5.19 3.43 2.75
N LEU A 172 -4.88 2.99 3.98
CA LEU A 172 -4.68 3.90 5.10
C LEU A 172 -3.44 4.78 4.92
N GLU A 173 -2.32 4.20 4.46
CA GLU A 173 -1.09 4.95 4.21
C GLU A 173 -1.30 6.04 3.17
N ALA A 174 -1.96 5.70 2.05
CA ALA A 174 -2.26 6.66 0.98
C ALA A 174 -3.08 7.86 1.48
N MET A 175 -4.01 7.64 2.42
CA MET A 175 -4.88 8.68 2.97
C MET A 175 -4.23 9.52 4.08
N ARG A 176 -3.06 9.13 4.62
CA ARG A 176 -2.41 9.86 5.71
C ARG A 176 -1.87 11.20 5.23
N ARG A 177 -2.44 12.29 5.77
CA ARG A 177 -2.01 13.66 5.46
C ARG A 177 -0.53 13.91 5.81
N THR A 178 -0.02 13.26 6.86
CA THR A 178 1.37 13.40 7.30
C THR A 178 2.36 12.77 6.34
N VAL A 179 1.96 11.75 5.58
CA VAL A 179 2.83 11.06 4.61
C VAL A 179 2.89 11.82 3.28
N ARG A 180 1.80 12.47 2.87
CA ARG A 180 1.66 13.12 1.54
C ARG A 180 2.13 12.16 0.46
N SER A 181 1.45 11.02 0.36
CA SER A 181 1.91 9.87 -0.42
C SER A 181 1.97 10.10 -1.93
N GLU A 182 1.23 11.11 -2.43
CA GLU A 182 1.02 11.34 -3.88
C GLU A 182 0.27 10.18 -4.59
N VAL A 183 -0.22 9.20 -3.82
CA VAL A 183 -1.06 8.11 -4.32
C VAL A 183 -2.52 8.56 -4.28
N ASP A 184 -3.20 8.52 -5.42
CA ASP A 184 -4.60 8.93 -5.53
C ASP A 184 -5.55 7.79 -5.16
N PHE A 185 -5.23 6.55 -5.57
CA PHE A 185 -6.06 5.37 -5.33
C PHE A 185 -5.20 4.15 -4.99
N VAL A 186 -5.80 3.22 -4.24
CA VAL A 186 -5.17 1.94 -3.90
C VAL A 186 -6.15 0.81 -4.23
N LEU A 187 -5.68 -0.17 -5.00
CA LEU A 187 -6.39 -1.42 -5.27
C LEU A 187 -5.61 -2.60 -4.69
N THR A 188 -6.32 -3.60 -4.20
CA THR A 188 -5.72 -4.89 -3.89
C THR A 188 -5.59 -5.74 -5.15
N PHE A 189 -4.80 -6.83 -5.11
CA PHE A 189 -4.72 -7.76 -6.22
C PHE A 189 -6.05 -8.44 -6.50
N GLU A 190 -6.86 -8.71 -5.47
CA GLU A 190 -8.21 -9.25 -5.62
C GLU A 190 -9.13 -8.25 -6.35
N GLU A 191 -9.08 -6.97 -5.97
CA GLU A 191 -9.83 -5.92 -6.66
C GLU A 191 -9.41 -5.81 -8.13
N MET A 192 -8.10 -5.89 -8.40
CA MET A 192 -7.58 -5.85 -9.77
C MET A 192 -7.96 -7.10 -10.57
N SER A 193 -7.94 -8.28 -9.94
CA SER A 193 -8.42 -9.53 -10.56
C SER A 193 -9.91 -9.44 -10.92
N GLY A 194 -10.73 -8.80 -10.07
CA GLY A 194 -12.12 -8.52 -10.38
C GLY A 194 -12.31 -7.64 -11.62
N ILE A 195 -11.46 -6.61 -11.79
CA ILE A 195 -11.47 -5.75 -12.98
C ILE A 195 -11.09 -6.54 -14.23
N PHE A 196 -10.09 -7.43 -14.17
CA PHE A 196 -9.69 -8.27 -15.30
C PHE A 196 -10.75 -9.31 -15.69
N ALA A 197 -11.63 -9.69 -14.77
CA ALA A 197 -12.67 -10.69 -15.01
C ALA A 197 -13.97 -10.09 -15.56
N ALA A 198 -14.17 -8.79 -15.47
CA ALA A 198 -15.37 -8.07 -15.91
C ALA A 198 -15.29 -7.66 -17.39
#